data_02f5a7fe2768d8a61e72c8a7504d9b2f
#
_entry.id   02f5a7fe2768d8a61e72c8a7504d9b2f
#
_cell.length_a   1.000
_cell.length_b   1.000
_cell.length_c   1.000
_cell.angle_alpha   90.00
_cell.angle_beta   90.00
_cell.angle_gamma   90.00
#
_symmetry.space_group_name_H-M   'P 1'
#
loop_
_entity.id
_entity.type
_entity.pdbx_description
1 polymer ?
#
loop_
_entity_poly.entity_id
_entity_poly.type
_entity_poly.pdbx_seq_one_letter_code
_entity_poly.pdbx_strand_id
1 'polypeptide(L)'
;MWIQEAQKMADKETEQIKKLNQTVHSKDTRERDQAYNDYVKQVTPTHNLIFNMVKAFFTGGIICCIGQFILNTCENYGLDKDTSGGWCSMLLILLSVILTGFNIYPSIANWGGAGALVPITGFANGVAAPAIEFQKEGQVFGIGCKIFTIAGPVILYGIVSSWVCLLYTSDAAD
;
A
#
# COMPACT_ATOMS: atom_id res chain seq x y z
N MET A 1 -31.59 -24.60 4.36
CA MET A 1 -31.48 -23.28 4.98
C MET A 1 -30.39 -22.44 4.28
N TRP A 2 -29.14 -22.85 4.21
CA TRP A 2 -28.04 -22.12 3.55
C TRP A 2 -28.24 -21.87 2.05
N ILE A 3 -28.81 -22.81 1.30
CA ILE A 3 -29.05 -22.66 -0.16
C ILE A 3 -30.13 -21.61 -0.43
N GLN A 4 -31.14 -21.51 0.40
CA GLN A 4 -32.22 -20.51 0.26
C GLN A 4 -31.71 -19.09 0.60
N GLU A 5 -30.81 -18.96 1.56
CA GLU A 5 -30.19 -17.67 1.89
C GLU A 5 -29.25 -17.20 0.80
N ALA A 6 -28.45 -18.11 0.22
CA ALA A 6 -27.58 -17.80 -0.92
C ALA A 6 -28.38 -17.39 -2.16
N GLN A 7 -29.48 -18.07 -2.44
CA GLN A 7 -30.40 -17.72 -3.54
C GLN A 7 -31.06 -16.35 -3.32
N LYS A 8 -31.48 -16.05 -2.11
CA LYS A 8 -32.07 -14.76 -1.76
C LYS A 8 -31.08 -13.60 -1.81
N MET A 9 -29.79 -13.84 -1.56
CA MET A 9 -28.72 -12.86 -1.77
C MET A 9 -28.45 -12.63 -3.27
N ALA A 10 -28.36 -13.69 -4.05
CA ALA A 10 -28.15 -13.60 -5.49
C ALA A 10 -29.33 -12.88 -6.21
N ASP A 11 -30.57 -13.11 -5.77
CA ASP A 11 -31.76 -12.43 -6.32
C ASP A 11 -31.74 -10.93 -5.96
N LYS A 12 -31.32 -10.57 -4.75
CA LYS A 12 -31.15 -9.15 -4.35
C LYS A 12 -30.08 -8.44 -5.15
N GLU A 13 -28.94 -9.09 -5.37
CA GLU A 13 -27.85 -8.54 -6.21
C GLU A 13 -28.31 -8.33 -7.65
N THR A 14 -29.04 -9.29 -8.21
CA THR A 14 -29.58 -9.19 -9.58
C THR A 14 -30.60 -8.06 -9.72
N GLU A 15 -31.43 -7.85 -8.71
CA GLU A 15 -32.40 -6.75 -8.68
C GLU A 15 -31.72 -5.39 -8.53
N GLN A 16 -30.66 -5.30 -7.72
CA GLN A 16 -29.85 -4.10 -7.57
C GLN A 16 -29.12 -3.74 -8.87
N ILE A 17 -28.53 -4.73 -9.54
CA ILE A 17 -27.87 -4.53 -10.85
C ILE A 17 -28.86 -4.07 -11.91
N LYS A 18 -30.08 -4.62 -11.93
CA LYS A 18 -31.13 -4.16 -12.83
C LYS A 18 -31.55 -2.71 -12.58
N LYS A 19 -31.73 -2.32 -11.32
CA LYS A 19 -32.04 -0.93 -10.94
C LYS A 19 -30.90 0.01 -11.30
N LEU A 20 -29.67 -0.40 -11.06
CA LEU A 20 -28.47 0.37 -11.43
C LEU A 20 -28.40 0.58 -12.95
N ASN A 21 -28.60 -0.47 -13.76
CA ASN A 21 -28.59 -0.37 -15.20
C ASN A 21 -29.70 0.54 -15.75
N GLN A 22 -30.86 0.54 -15.14
CA GLN A 22 -31.95 1.46 -15.51
C GLN A 22 -31.61 2.92 -15.16
N THR A 23 -30.96 3.15 -14.02
CA THR A 23 -30.58 4.51 -13.57
C THR A 23 -29.38 5.07 -14.32
N VAL A 24 -28.42 4.21 -14.70
CA VAL A 24 -27.28 4.60 -15.55
C VAL A 24 -27.71 5.08 -16.94
N HIS A 25 -28.85 4.57 -17.44
CA HIS A 25 -29.43 4.99 -18.72
C HIS A 25 -30.44 6.15 -18.59
N SER A 26 -30.69 6.67 -17.39
CA SER A 26 -31.49 7.86 -17.19
C SER A 26 -30.78 9.10 -17.75
N LYS A 27 -31.58 9.98 -18.43
CA LYS A 27 -31.04 11.24 -18.98
C LYS A 27 -30.69 12.27 -17.90
N ASP A 28 -31.12 12.06 -16.65
CA ASP A 28 -30.83 12.98 -15.55
C ASP A 28 -29.51 12.58 -14.85
N THR A 29 -28.52 13.45 -14.99
CA THR A 29 -27.19 13.27 -14.43
C THR A 29 -27.21 13.18 -12.90
N ARG A 30 -28.13 13.90 -12.24
CA ARG A 30 -28.20 13.94 -10.78
C ARG A 30 -28.72 12.63 -10.19
N GLU A 31 -29.75 12.05 -10.80
CA GLU A 31 -30.28 10.75 -10.35
C GLU A 31 -29.26 9.63 -10.55
N ARG A 32 -28.55 9.68 -11.67
CA ARG A 32 -27.46 8.73 -11.95
C ARG A 32 -26.34 8.81 -10.92
N ASP A 33 -25.89 10.03 -10.59
CA ASP A 33 -24.79 10.25 -9.63
C ASP A 33 -25.22 9.87 -8.21
N GLN A 34 -26.46 10.10 -7.83
CA GLN A 34 -27.02 9.66 -6.54
C GLN A 34 -27.10 8.13 -6.45
N ALA A 35 -27.62 7.47 -7.47
CA ALA A 35 -27.71 6.01 -7.51
C ALA A 35 -26.31 5.35 -7.48
N TYR A 36 -25.35 5.93 -8.19
CA TYR A 36 -23.95 5.47 -8.14
C TYR A 36 -23.34 5.65 -6.75
N ASN A 37 -23.52 6.79 -6.11
CA ASN A 37 -23.02 7.05 -4.77
C ASN A 37 -23.65 6.12 -3.72
N ASP A 38 -24.94 5.82 -3.83
CA ASP A 38 -25.62 4.91 -2.92
C ASP A 38 -25.16 3.46 -3.13
N TYR A 39 -24.93 3.05 -4.38
CA TYR A 39 -24.33 1.76 -4.69
C TYR A 39 -22.91 1.64 -4.15
N VAL A 40 -22.08 2.64 -4.38
CA VAL A 40 -20.68 2.67 -3.85
C VAL A 40 -20.68 2.57 -2.33
N LYS A 41 -21.57 3.29 -1.62
CA LYS A 41 -21.67 3.20 -0.15
C LYS A 41 -22.04 1.80 0.34
N GLN A 42 -22.86 1.07 -0.41
CA GLN A 42 -23.27 -0.28 -0.03
C GLN A 42 -22.19 -1.34 -0.30
N VAL A 43 -21.43 -1.17 -1.38
CA VAL A 43 -20.41 -2.15 -1.81
C VAL A 43 -19.04 -1.86 -1.19
N THR A 44 -18.74 -0.59 -0.84
CA THR A 44 -17.47 -0.22 -0.26
C THR A 44 -17.40 -0.66 1.21
N PRO A 45 -16.47 -1.53 1.59
CA PRO A 45 -16.33 -1.95 2.99
C PRO A 45 -15.94 -0.75 3.86
N THR A 46 -16.79 -0.42 4.83
CA THR A 46 -16.51 0.62 5.83
C THR A 46 -15.57 0.07 6.89
N HIS A 47 -14.35 0.55 6.91
CA HIS A 47 -13.37 0.16 7.92
C HIS A 47 -13.45 1.07 9.14
N ASN A 48 -13.37 0.47 10.33
CA ASN A 48 -13.31 1.23 11.57
C ASN A 48 -11.93 1.91 11.70
N LEU A 49 -11.91 3.25 11.63
CA LEU A 49 -10.69 4.06 11.62
C LEU A 49 -9.79 3.77 12.84
N ILE A 50 -10.37 3.74 14.04
CA ILE A 50 -9.62 3.55 15.29
C ILE A 50 -8.95 2.17 15.31
N PHE A 51 -9.67 1.14 14.91
CA PHE A 51 -9.13 -0.22 14.89
C PHE A 51 -8.00 -0.37 13.88
N ASN A 52 -8.12 0.27 12.71
CA ASN A 52 -7.06 0.27 11.70
C ASN A 52 -5.83 1.09 12.16
N MET A 53 -6.02 2.19 12.88
CA MET A 53 -4.91 2.94 13.49
C MET A 53 -4.14 2.09 14.50
N VAL A 54 -4.83 1.34 15.36
CA VAL A 54 -4.19 0.44 16.34
C VAL A 54 -3.40 -0.66 15.62
N LYS A 55 -3.96 -1.29 14.61
CA LYS A 55 -3.25 -2.30 13.80
C LYS A 55 -2.00 -1.72 13.14
N ALA A 56 -2.12 -0.53 12.54
CA ALA A 56 -1.00 0.15 11.91
C ALA A 56 0.11 0.48 12.91
N PHE A 57 -0.25 0.93 14.11
CA PHE A 57 0.71 1.20 15.17
C PHE A 57 1.49 -0.05 15.59
N PHE A 58 0.81 -1.16 15.81
CA PHE A 58 1.48 -2.42 16.18
C PHE A 58 2.37 -2.94 15.06
N THR A 59 1.89 -2.93 13.83
CA THR A 59 2.69 -3.41 12.68
C THR A 59 3.92 -2.55 12.45
N GLY A 60 3.76 -1.23 12.43
CA GLY A 60 4.88 -0.29 12.30
C GLY A 60 5.86 -0.41 13.47
N GLY A 61 5.34 -0.55 14.70
CA GLY A 61 6.15 -0.75 15.91
C GLY A 61 7.03 -2.01 15.83
N ILE A 62 6.49 -3.13 15.36
CA ILE A 62 7.26 -4.38 15.18
C ILE A 62 8.37 -4.16 14.15
N ILE A 63 8.09 -3.52 13.02
CA ILE A 63 9.11 -3.22 11.99
C ILE A 63 10.20 -2.31 12.57
N CYS A 64 9.82 -1.28 13.35
CA CYS A 64 10.78 -0.41 14.02
C CYS A 64 11.65 -1.16 15.04
N CYS A 65 11.06 -2.07 15.82
CA CYS A 65 11.83 -2.91 16.76
C CYS A 65 12.85 -3.79 16.05
N ILE A 66 12.47 -4.39 14.92
CA ILE A 66 13.40 -5.17 14.09
C ILE A 66 14.51 -4.27 13.55
N GLY A 67 14.18 -3.08 13.05
CA GLY A 67 15.17 -2.11 12.57
C GLY A 67 16.13 -1.67 13.69
N GLN A 68 15.63 -1.38 14.89
CA GLN A 68 16.46 -1.00 16.03
C GLN A 68 17.37 -2.15 16.49
N PHE A 69 16.87 -3.38 16.46
CA PHE A 69 17.69 -4.55 16.76
C PHE A 69 18.88 -4.70 15.78
N ILE A 70 18.61 -4.49 14.48
CA ILE A 70 19.65 -4.51 13.45
C ILE A 70 20.68 -3.40 13.69
N LEU A 71 20.21 -2.16 13.95
CA LEU A 71 21.07 -1.02 14.24
C LEU A 71 21.99 -1.29 15.42
N ASN A 72 21.44 -1.71 16.56
CA ASN A 72 22.21 -2.02 17.75
C ASN A 72 23.24 -3.11 17.50
N THR A 73 22.89 -4.11 16.69
CA THR A 73 23.81 -5.19 16.32
C THR A 73 24.97 -4.65 15.49
N CYS A 74 24.70 -3.81 14.48
CA CYS A 74 25.74 -3.20 13.66
C CYS A 74 26.67 -2.30 14.46
N GLU A 75 26.13 -1.48 15.37
CA GLU A 75 26.94 -0.62 16.27
C GLU A 75 27.80 -1.44 17.21
N ASN A 76 27.32 -2.57 17.73
CA ASN A 76 28.11 -3.48 18.57
C ASN A 76 29.28 -4.12 17.81
N TYR A 77 29.19 -4.27 16.49
CA TYR A 77 30.30 -4.69 15.63
C TYR A 77 31.28 -3.56 15.31
N GLY A 78 31.05 -2.35 15.85
CA GLY A 78 31.99 -1.22 15.70
C GLY A 78 31.74 -0.42 14.41
N LEU A 79 30.59 -0.58 13.74
CA LEU A 79 30.27 0.22 12.57
C LEU A 79 29.81 1.64 13.00
N ASP A 80 30.18 2.62 12.19
CA ASP A 80 29.73 4.00 12.34
C ASP A 80 28.20 4.10 12.15
N LYS A 81 27.56 5.13 12.74
CA LYS A 81 26.10 5.32 12.71
C LYS A 81 25.54 5.40 11.30
N ASP A 82 26.20 6.14 10.40
CA ASP A 82 25.76 6.29 9.02
C ASP A 82 25.82 4.96 8.27
N THR A 83 26.91 4.23 8.44
CA THR A 83 27.09 2.89 7.87
C THR A 83 26.08 1.90 8.44
N SER A 84 25.80 1.94 9.74
CA SER A 84 24.80 1.08 10.41
C SER A 84 23.41 1.36 9.89
N GLY A 85 23.05 2.63 9.65
CA GLY A 85 21.78 3.03 9.02
C GLY A 85 21.62 2.45 7.60
N GLY A 86 22.69 2.50 6.80
CA GLY A 86 22.71 1.88 5.48
C GLY A 86 22.48 0.37 5.52
N TRP A 87 23.18 -0.34 6.39
CA TRP A 87 22.99 -1.79 6.59
C TRP A 87 21.61 -2.15 7.09
N CYS A 88 21.06 -1.37 8.04
CA CYS A 88 19.68 -1.55 8.51
C CYS A 88 18.67 -1.47 7.36
N SER A 89 18.80 -0.45 6.54
CA SER A 89 17.91 -0.26 5.37
C SER A 89 18.04 -1.43 4.39
N MET A 90 19.24 -1.86 4.07
CA MET A 90 19.48 -2.98 3.15
C MET A 90 18.87 -4.29 3.68
N LEU A 91 19.07 -4.60 4.96
CA LEU A 91 18.55 -5.82 5.57
C LEU A 91 17.03 -5.82 5.67
N LEU A 92 16.41 -4.68 5.99
CA LEU A 92 14.95 -4.55 5.99
C LEU A 92 14.35 -4.70 4.59
N ILE A 93 15.00 -4.13 3.56
CA ILE A 93 14.59 -4.30 2.17
C ILE A 93 14.69 -5.76 1.76
N LEU A 94 15.82 -6.42 2.05
CA LEU A 94 16.05 -7.82 1.74
C LEU A 94 14.99 -8.71 2.40
N LEU A 95 14.71 -8.49 3.68
CA LEU A 95 13.67 -9.21 4.41
C LEU A 95 12.30 -9.04 3.76
N SER A 96 11.96 -7.81 3.39
CA SER A 96 10.68 -7.51 2.72
C SER A 96 10.57 -8.20 1.37
N VAL A 97 11.63 -8.18 0.54
CA VAL A 97 11.64 -8.83 -0.78
C VAL A 97 11.48 -10.35 -0.65
N ILE A 98 12.14 -10.97 0.34
CA ILE A 98 11.98 -12.40 0.63
C ILE A 98 10.54 -12.72 1.03
N LEU A 99 9.94 -11.95 1.95
CA LEU A 99 8.55 -12.13 2.38
C LEU A 99 7.56 -11.90 1.24
N THR A 100 7.86 -10.98 0.33
CA THR A 100 7.07 -10.74 -0.89
C THR A 100 7.16 -11.92 -1.85
N GLY A 101 8.36 -12.48 -2.05
CA GLY A 101 8.58 -13.66 -2.87
C GLY A 101 7.80 -14.88 -2.38
N PHE A 102 7.64 -15.05 -1.07
CA PHE A 102 6.81 -16.08 -0.47
C PHE A 102 5.31 -15.72 -0.40
N ASN A 103 4.90 -14.57 -0.90
CA ASN A 103 3.52 -14.06 -0.84
C ASN A 103 2.98 -13.88 0.60
N ILE A 104 3.86 -13.67 1.57
CA ILE A 104 3.51 -13.45 2.99
C ILE A 104 3.27 -11.96 3.24
N TYR A 105 4.08 -11.09 2.63
CA TYR A 105 4.02 -9.64 2.86
C TYR A 105 2.66 -9.02 2.52
N PRO A 106 1.95 -9.39 1.42
CA PRO A 106 0.61 -8.89 1.14
C PRO A 106 -0.40 -9.15 2.26
N SER A 107 -0.31 -10.30 2.92
CA SER A 107 -1.18 -10.62 4.07
C SER A 107 -0.89 -9.71 5.27
N ILE A 108 0.39 -9.43 5.53
CA ILE A 108 0.82 -8.50 6.59
C ILE A 108 0.34 -7.08 6.25
N ALA A 109 0.47 -6.64 4.99
CA ALA A 109 0.05 -5.33 4.53
C ALA A 109 -1.48 -5.14 4.61
N ASN A 110 -2.25 -6.16 4.25
CA ASN A 110 -3.71 -6.13 4.37
C ASN A 110 -4.17 -6.03 5.83
N TRP A 111 -3.47 -6.68 6.76
CA TRP A 111 -3.80 -6.61 8.18
C TRP A 111 -3.32 -5.31 8.82
N GLY A 112 -2.07 -4.91 8.56
CA GLY A 112 -1.38 -3.79 9.19
C GLY A 112 -1.63 -2.44 8.53
N GLY A 113 -2.17 -2.42 7.30
CA GLY A 113 -2.46 -1.18 6.57
C GLY A 113 -1.25 -0.27 6.44
N ALA A 114 -1.42 1.00 6.83
CA ALA A 114 -0.37 2.02 6.74
C ALA A 114 0.93 1.65 7.49
N GLY A 115 0.82 0.90 8.62
CA GLY A 115 1.98 0.48 9.40
C GLY A 115 2.95 -0.44 8.66
N ALA A 116 2.46 -1.21 7.67
CA ALA A 116 3.30 -2.03 6.81
C ALA A 116 3.65 -1.35 5.49
N LEU A 117 2.80 -0.43 4.98
CA LEU A 117 2.97 0.19 3.67
C LEU A 117 3.89 1.42 3.68
N VAL A 118 3.90 2.18 4.77
CA VAL A 118 4.69 3.43 4.87
C VAL A 118 6.18 3.19 5.07
N PRO A 119 6.64 2.21 5.89
CA PRO A 119 8.06 1.95 6.07
C PRO A 119 8.76 1.52 4.77
N ILE A 120 10.11 1.54 4.79
CA ILE A 120 10.95 1.14 3.64
C ILE A 120 10.63 -0.28 3.15
N THR A 121 10.16 -1.14 4.05
CA THR A 121 9.71 -2.50 3.73
C THR A 121 8.48 -2.51 2.82
N GLY A 122 7.54 -1.56 3.02
CA GLY A 122 6.38 -1.40 2.15
C GLY A 122 6.76 -0.92 0.75
N PHE A 123 7.71 0.01 0.65
CA PHE A 123 8.27 0.43 -0.63
C PHE A 123 8.95 -0.73 -1.36
N ALA A 124 9.78 -1.51 -0.66
CA ALA A 124 10.43 -2.69 -1.22
C ALA A 124 9.42 -3.72 -1.75
N ASN A 125 8.33 -3.97 -1.01
CA ASN A 125 7.22 -4.81 -1.49
C ASN A 125 6.55 -4.23 -2.73
N GLY A 126 6.29 -2.91 -2.75
CA GLY A 126 5.67 -2.21 -3.88
C GLY A 126 6.50 -2.28 -5.17
N VAL A 127 7.81 -2.47 -5.06
CA VAL A 127 8.74 -2.69 -6.19
C VAL A 127 8.84 -4.18 -6.55
N ALA A 128 8.97 -5.05 -5.55
CA ALA A 128 9.20 -6.47 -5.77
C ALA A 128 7.95 -7.21 -6.26
N ALA A 129 6.76 -6.87 -5.75
CA ALA A 129 5.53 -7.55 -6.13
C ALA A 129 5.22 -7.41 -7.64
N PRO A 130 5.22 -6.22 -8.25
CA PRO A 130 5.07 -6.08 -9.70
C PRO A 130 6.18 -6.76 -10.49
N ALA A 131 7.42 -6.76 -9.99
CA ALA A 131 8.51 -7.44 -10.65
C ALA A 131 8.29 -8.96 -10.77
N ILE A 132 7.71 -9.56 -9.73
CA ILE A 132 7.38 -10.99 -9.70
C ILE A 132 6.15 -11.28 -10.58
N GLU A 133 5.10 -10.46 -10.45
CA GLU A 133 3.83 -10.66 -11.14
C GLU A 133 3.97 -10.53 -12.66
N PHE A 134 4.66 -9.50 -13.12
CA PHE A 134 4.80 -9.17 -14.56
C PHE A 134 6.07 -9.71 -15.22
N GLN A 135 6.80 -10.62 -14.57
CA GLN A 135 8.02 -11.21 -15.15
C GLN A 135 7.78 -11.93 -16.48
N LYS A 136 6.57 -12.48 -16.69
CA LYS A 136 6.21 -13.18 -17.93
C LYS A 136 6.00 -12.24 -19.13
N GLU A 137 5.77 -10.96 -18.89
CA GLU A 137 5.59 -9.94 -19.93
C GLU A 137 6.92 -9.40 -20.47
N GLY A 138 8.05 -9.87 -19.95
CA GLY A 138 9.40 -9.49 -20.35
C GLY A 138 10.04 -8.44 -19.43
N GLN A 139 11.37 -8.26 -19.60
CA GLN A 139 12.15 -7.43 -18.69
C GLN A 139 11.87 -5.94 -18.83
N VAL A 140 11.66 -5.45 -20.06
CA VAL A 140 11.51 -4.01 -20.32
C VAL A 140 10.07 -3.56 -20.15
N PHE A 141 9.13 -4.17 -20.86
CA PHE A 141 7.71 -3.76 -20.85
C PHE A 141 6.93 -4.32 -19.67
N GLY A 142 7.30 -5.48 -19.16
CA GLY A 142 6.73 -6.07 -17.96
C GLY A 142 7.38 -5.50 -16.70
N ILE A 143 8.49 -6.06 -16.29
CA ILE A 143 9.17 -5.75 -15.02
C ILE A 143 9.52 -4.26 -14.93
N GLY A 144 10.26 -3.73 -15.92
CA GLY A 144 10.78 -2.36 -15.89
C GLY A 144 9.68 -1.32 -15.78
N CYS A 145 8.67 -1.37 -16.66
CA CYS A 145 7.56 -0.41 -16.62
C CYS A 145 6.74 -0.52 -15.34
N LYS A 146 6.47 -1.73 -14.85
CA LYS A 146 5.60 -1.97 -13.70
C LYS A 146 6.24 -1.61 -12.37
N ILE A 147 7.54 -1.82 -12.20
CA ILE A 147 8.29 -1.35 -11.03
C ILE A 147 8.12 0.16 -10.84
N PHE A 148 8.27 0.94 -11.92
CA PHE A 148 8.19 2.39 -11.87
C PHE A 148 6.77 2.93 -11.71
N THR A 149 5.73 2.12 -11.83
CA THR A 149 4.34 2.55 -11.59
C THR A 149 4.14 3.06 -10.16
N ILE A 150 4.77 2.42 -9.18
CA ILE A 150 4.72 2.83 -7.77
C ILE A 150 5.98 3.61 -7.38
N ALA A 151 7.16 3.13 -7.76
CA ALA A 151 8.43 3.75 -7.41
C ALA A 151 8.60 5.14 -8.05
N GLY A 152 8.12 5.35 -9.28
CA GLY A 152 8.24 6.62 -9.99
C GLY A 152 7.65 7.80 -9.23
N PRO A 153 6.36 7.79 -8.90
CA PRO A 153 5.72 8.86 -8.11
C PRO A 153 6.40 9.08 -6.75
N VAL A 154 6.77 8.03 -6.02
CA VAL A 154 7.43 8.15 -4.71
C VAL A 154 8.77 8.87 -4.83
N ILE A 155 9.59 8.50 -5.81
CA ILE A 155 10.89 9.15 -6.07
C ILE A 155 10.68 10.61 -6.48
N LEU A 156 9.75 10.87 -7.40
CA LEU A 156 9.47 12.21 -7.89
C LEU A 156 9.04 13.15 -6.76
N TYR A 157 8.05 12.74 -5.97
CA TYR A 157 7.57 13.54 -4.83
C TYR A 157 8.64 13.69 -3.75
N GLY A 158 9.46 12.66 -3.52
CA GLY A 158 10.60 12.72 -2.61
C GLY A 158 11.62 13.77 -3.02
N ILE A 159 12.00 13.82 -4.30
CA ILE A 159 12.94 14.82 -4.85
C ILE A 159 12.35 16.22 -4.75
N VAL A 160 11.09 16.41 -5.18
CA VAL A 160 10.42 17.73 -5.16
C VAL A 160 10.30 18.25 -3.73
N SER A 161 9.86 17.43 -2.78
CA SER A 161 9.72 17.84 -1.38
C SER A 161 11.07 18.16 -0.73
N SER A 162 12.11 17.40 -1.02
CA SER A 162 13.47 17.65 -0.54
C SER A 162 14.02 18.96 -1.11
N TRP A 163 13.77 19.23 -2.38
CA TRP A 163 14.19 20.47 -3.02
C TRP A 163 13.50 21.69 -2.40
N VAL A 164 12.18 21.64 -2.19
CA VAL A 164 11.43 22.71 -1.51
C VAL A 164 11.95 22.91 -0.07
N CYS A 165 12.22 21.83 0.65
CA CYS A 165 12.78 21.91 2.00
C CYS A 165 14.17 22.58 2.02
N LEU A 166 15.04 22.24 1.07
CA LEU A 166 16.37 22.86 0.94
C LEU A 166 16.28 24.36 0.63
N LEU A 167 15.39 24.78 -0.27
CA LEU A 167 15.17 26.22 -0.55
C LEU A 167 14.72 26.96 0.71
N TYR A 168 13.74 26.40 1.44
CA TYR A 168 13.25 27.02 2.67
C TYR A 168 14.35 27.14 3.74
N THR A 169 15.18 26.12 3.91
CA THR A 169 16.27 26.16 4.91
C THR A 169 17.42 27.09 4.47
N SER A 170 17.69 27.22 3.19
CA SER A 170 18.68 28.18 2.66
C SER A 170 18.26 29.63 2.91
N ASP A 171 16.99 29.98 2.61
CA ASP A 171 16.46 31.33 2.87
C ASP A 171 16.39 31.67 4.35
N ALA A 172 16.28 30.69 5.24
CA ALA A 172 16.24 30.91 6.69
C ALA A 172 17.65 31.02 7.33
N ALA A 173 18.70 30.72 6.57
CA ALA A 173 20.11 30.78 7.04
C ALA A 173 20.81 32.10 6.68
N ASP A 174 20.22 32.93 5.80
CA ASP A 174 20.63 34.29 5.44
C ASP A 174 19.90 35.33 6.29
#